data_f2559c79acfa24bd835530e93bb9f22f
#
_entry.id   f2559c79acfa24bd835530e93bb9f22f
#
_cell.length_a   1.000
_cell.length_b   1.000
_cell.length_c   1.000
_cell.angle_alpha   90.00
_cell.angle_beta   90.00
_cell.angle_gamma   90.00
#
_symmetry.space_group_name_H-M   'P 1'
#
loop_
_entity.id
_entity.type
_entity.pdbx_description
1 polymer ?
#
loop_
_entity_poly.entity_id
_entity_poly.type
_entity_poly.pdbx_seq_one_letter_code
_entity_poly.pdbx_strand_id
1 'polypeptide(L)'
;MKKVLLLVSLALSAFTYAQTDALRNKVKQSADMIEPKVIEWRRDFHEHPELGNRETRTAGIIAKYLQSLGMEVKTGVATTGVVGILKGGKPGPVVALRADMDGLPVVERAPLPFASKVKTTYNGQEVGVMHACGHDTHMAILMGVAEVLSGMQKDLKGTVKFIFQPAEEGAPKGEAGGAEQMIKEGVLENPKVDVVFGLHINAQTEVGEITYRPGGTMASVNDMKIIVKGKSAHGAYPWLSIDPIVVSAQIINSLQTIVSRNLNVTENAGVVTIGSIHGGNRSNIIPEQVEMMGTIRALSTEDEKMLIERIRVIATKTAEAAGTTAEVIIPYSNHYPVTFNDIELTKKMLPSLQKSAGMEHVNVKPAVTGAEDFSFFQQKVPGIFFFLGGLPKGKDPKTSGPHHTPDFFIDDSGLKLGVNALANLTLDYMNMTAK
;
A
#
# COMPACT_ATOMS: atom_id res chain seq x y z
N MET A 1 -40.52 32.30 17.89
CA MET A 1 -40.15 30.95 17.40
C MET A 1 -38.82 30.91 16.68
N LYS A 2 -38.50 31.74 15.64
CA LYS A 2 -37.22 31.67 14.92
C LYS A 2 -35.94 31.88 15.79
N LYS A 3 -36.01 32.80 16.80
CA LYS A 3 -34.86 33.04 17.71
C LYS A 3 -34.64 31.90 18.71
N VAL A 4 -35.65 31.16 19.13
CA VAL A 4 -35.53 29.99 20.01
C VAL A 4 -35.00 28.81 19.25
N LEU A 5 -35.41 28.60 17.98
CA LEU A 5 -34.81 27.55 17.12
C LEU A 5 -33.31 27.78 16.85
N LEU A 6 -32.91 29.04 16.66
CA LEU A 6 -31.52 29.40 16.42
C LEU A 6 -30.63 29.14 17.66
N LEU A 7 -31.14 29.47 18.85
CA LEU A 7 -30.46 29.22 20.13
C LEU A 7 -30.35 27.71 20.45
N VAL A 8 -31.40 26.94 20.14
CA VAL A 8 -31.41 25.49 20.32
C VAL A 8 -30.43 24.82 19.35
N SER A 9 -30.35 25.27 18.08
CA SER A 9 -29.40 24.73 17.11
C SER A 9 -27.96 25.08 17.45
N LEU A 10 -27.66 26.28 17.95
CA LEU A 10 -26.36 26.68 18.46
C LEU A 10 -25.94 25.89 19.72
N ALA A 11 -26.88 25.65 20.65
CA ALA A 11 -26.61 24.85 21.84
C ALA A 11 -26.34 23.36 21.51
N LEU A 12 -27.10 22.78 20.56
CA LEU A 12 -26.88 21.42 20.09
C LEU A 12 -25.53 21.28 19.36
N SER A 13 -25.13 22.24 18.51
CA SER A 13 -23.85 22.21 17.85
C SER A 13 -22.67 22.36 18.82
N ALA A 14 -22.79 23.24 19.82
CA ALA A 14 -21.76 23.39 20.86
C ALA A 14 -21.63 22.14 21.74
N PHE A 15 -22.74 21.47 22.06
CA PHE A 15 -22.72 20.22 22.83
C PHE A 15 -22.08 19.07 22.04
N THR A 16 -22.35 18.97 20.75
CA THR A 16 -21.76 17.96 19.86
C THR A 16 -20.24 18.19 19.70
N TYR A 17 -19.81 19.43 19.58
CA TYR A 17 -18.37 19.79 19.53
C TYR A 17 -17.64 19.43 20.81
N ALA A 18 -18.19 19.79 21.98
CA ALA A 18 -17.60 19.48 23.26
C ALA A 18 -17.48 17.95 23.52
N GLN A 19 -18.49 17.18 23.11
CA GLN A 19 -18.47 15.72 23.21
C GLN A 19 -17.39 15.09 22.31
N THR A 20 -17.21 15.61 21.10
CA THR A 20 -16.18 15.11 20.16
C THR A 20 -14.78 15.39 20.67
N ASP A 21 -14.53 16.59 21.24
CA ASP A 21 -13.23 16.93 21.82
C ASP A 21 -12.90 16.11 23.07
N ALA A 22 -13.91 15.78 23.90
CA ALA A 22 -13.75 14.88 25.04
C ALA A 22 -13.33 13.46 24.59
N LEU A 23 -13.92 12.95 23.50
CA LEU A 23 -13.54 11.64 22.95
C LEU A 23 -12.13 11.65 22.36
N ARG A 24 -11.72 12.71 21.66
CA ARG A 24 -10.34 12.87 21.16
C ARG A 24 -9.31 12.92 22.28
N ASN A 25 -9.60 13.62 23.38
CA ASN A 25 -8.73 13.65 24.55
C ASN A 25 -8.60 12.25 25.17
N LYS A 26 -9.68 11.47 25.20
CA LYS A 26 -9.65 10.09 25.67
C LYS A 26 -8.80 9.21 24.73
N VAL A 27 -8.92 9.38 23.40
CA VAL A 27 -8.05 8.69 22.42
C VAL A 27 -6.59 9.02 22.67
N LYS A 28 -6.24 10.31 22.79
CA LYS A 28 -4.86 10.74 23.04
C LYS A 28 -4.29 10.13 24.33
N GLN A 29 -5.03 10.22 25.44
CA GLN A 29 -4.61 9.62 26.72
C GLN A 29 -4.44 8.11 26.62
N SER A 30 -5.36 7.41 25.94
CA SER A 30 -5.26 5.97 25.73
C SER A 30 -4.09 5.59 24.82
N ALA A 31 -3.80 6.38 23.75
CA ALA A 31 -2.64 6.18 22.90
C ALA A 31 -1.32 6.40 23.64
N ASP A 32 -1.25 7.41 24.52
CA ASP A 32 -0.09 7.63 25.36
C ASP A 32 0.13 6.47 26.37
N MET A 33 -0.95 5.92 26.95
CA MET A 33 -0.87 4.80 27.88
C MET A 33 -0.45 3.47 27.22
N ILE A 34 -0.88 3.22 25.99
CA ILE A 34 -0.60 1.96 25.29
C ILE A 34 0.75 1.97 24.55
N GLU A 35 1.40 3.12 24.38
CA GLU A 35 2.67 3.25 23.65
C GLU A 35 3.72 2.18 24.00
N PRO A 36 4.01 1.88 25.30
CA PRO A 36 4.99 0.85 25.63
C PRO A 36 4.64 -0.52 25.06
N LYS A 37 3.35 -0.88 25.06
CA LYS A 37 2.86 -2.16 24.55
C LYS A 37 2.90 -2.21 23.02
N VAL A 38 2.62 -1.09 22.34
CA VAL A 38 2.76 -0.98 20.88
C VAL A 38 4.21 -1.17 20.46
N ILE A 39 5.17 -0.58 21.18
CA ILE A 39 6.61 -0.77 20.96
C ILE A 39 7.02 -2.23 21.19
N GLU A 40 6.52 -2.87 22.27
CA GLU A 40 6.78 -4.28 22.55
C GLU A 40 6.30 -5.19 21.41
N TRP A 41 5.06 -5.02 20.94
CA TRP A 41 4.53 -5.79 19.80
C TRP A 41 5.35 -5.56 18.53
N ARG A 42 5.65 -4.30 18.21
CA ARG A 42 6.47 -3.96 17.04
C ARG A 42 7.80 -4.70 17.07
N ARG A 43 8.50 -4.69 18.18
CA ARG A 43 9.80 -5.34 18.34
C ARG A 43 9.70 -6.86 18.29
N ASP A 44 8.65 -7.45 18.87
CA ASP A 44 8.39 -8.88 18.78
C ASP A 44 8.13 -9.34 17.35
N PHE A 45 7.32 -8.60 16.60
CA PHE A 45 7.11 -8.88 15.17
C PHE A 45 8.40 -8.70 14.36
N HIS A 46 9.18 -7.67 14.65
CA HIS A 46 10.45 -7.41 13.98
C HIS A 46 11.47 -8.53 14.17
N GLU A 47 11.55 -9.09 15.38
CA GLU A 47 12.44 -10.20 15.71
C GLU A 47 12.01 -11.53 15.07
N HIS A 48 10.71 -11.66 14.75
CA HIS A 48 10.11 -12.90 14.24
C HIS A 48 9.31 -12.68 12.95
N PRO A 49 9.90 -12.10 11.90
CA PRO A 49 9.19 -11.81 10.65
C PRO A 49 8.88 -13.09 9.88
N GLU A 50 7.75 -13.07 9.18
CA GLU A 50 7.29 -14.16 8.31
C GLU A 50 7.04 -13.61 6.90
N LEU A 51 7.37 -14.40 5.87
CA LEU A 51 7.13 -14.03 4.46
C LEU A 51 5.62 -14.09 4.12
N GLY A 52 5.25 -13.43 3.04
CA GLY A 52 3.88 -13.41 2.54
C GLY A 52 3.26 -14.80 2.41
N ASN A 53 1.99 -14.94 2.83
CA ASN A 53 1.25 -16.20 2.98
C ASN A 53 1.87 -17.21 3.98
N ARG A 54 2.84 -16.78 4.79
CA ARG A 54 3.48 -17.61 5.83
C ARG A 54 3.38 -16.98 7.22
N GLU A 55 2.62 -15.89 7.37
CA GLU A 55 2.46 -15.08 8.59
C GLU A 55 1.62 -15.79 9.66
N THR A 56 1.91 -17.07 9.91
CA THR A 56 1.08 -17.95 10.78
C THR A 56 1.19 -17.57 12.26
N ARG A 57 2.42 -17.33 12.74
CA ARG A 57 2.67 -16.88 14.12
C ARG A 57 2.06 -15.49 14.34
N THR A 58 2.35 -14.58 13.43
CA THR A 58 1.85 -13.19 13.44
C THR A 58 0.33 -13.16 13.49
N ALA A 59 -0.34 -13.86 12.57
CA ALA A 59 -1.79 -13.99 12.53
C ALA A 59 -2.38 -14.56 13.83
N GLY A 60 -1.71 -15.56 14.42
CA GLY A 60 -2.12 -16.19 15.68
C GLY A 60 -2.07 -15.22 16.86
N ILE A 61 -1.04 -14.37 16.95
CA ILE A 61 -0.90 -13.34 18.00
C ILE A 61 -2.00 -12.30 17.86
N ILE A 62 -2.18 -11.75 16.64
CA ILE A 62 -3.19 -10.74 16.33
C ILE A 62 -4.59 -11.27 16.64
N ALA A 63 -4.94 -12.47 16.14
CA ALA A 63 -6.25 -13.07 16.35
C ALA A 63 -6.58 -13.24 17.84
N LYS A 64 -5.64 -13.81 18.62
CA LYS A 64 -5.78 -13.96 20.07
C LYS A 64 -6.01 -12.62 20.76
N TYR A 65 -5.26 -11.60 20.34
CA TYR A 65 -5.35 -10.30 20.97
C TYR A 65 -6.70 -9.64 20.69
N LEU A 66 -7.17 -9.62 19.43
CA LEU A 66 -8.48 -9.09 19.08
C LEU A 66 -9.62 -9.84 19.78
N GLN A 67 -9.52 -11.16 19.92
CA GLN A 67 -10.47 -11.97 20.70
C GLN A 67 -10.50 -11.56 22.16
N SER A 68 -9.34 -11.28 22.76
CA SER A 68 -9.26 -10.84 24.18
C SER A 68 -9.93 -9.48 24.40
N LEU A 69 -10.06 -8.66 23.37
CA LEU A 69 -10.79 -7.39 23.37
C LEU A 69 -12.31 -7.56 23.12
N GLY A 70 -12.80 -8.80 22.99
CA GLY A 70 -14.21 -9.11 22.78
C GLY A 70 -14.70 -8.92 21.35
N MET A 71 -13.80 -8.89 20.36
CA MET A 71 -14.17 -8.78 18.95
C MET A 71 -14.59 -10.12 18.35
N GLU A 72 -15.47 -10.07 17.37
CA GLU A 72 -15.67 -11.17 16.43
C GLU A 72 -14.47 -11.24 15.49
N VAL A 73 -13.78 -12.39 15.45
CA VAL A 73 -12.52 -12.55 14.70
C VAL A 73 -12.62 -13.67 13.69
N LYS A 74 -12.30 -13.37 12.43
CA LYS A 74 -12.16 -14.34 11.34
C LYS A 74 -10.67 -14.43 10.97
N THR A 75 -10.13 -15.65 10.91
CA THR A 75 -8.76 -15.96 10.50
C THR A 75 -8.74 -16.70 9.16
N GLY A 76 -7.57 -16.77 8.54
CA GLY A 76 -7.40 -17.51 7.28
C GLY A 76 -8.01 -16.80 6.07
N VAL A 77 -8.22 -15.48 6.13
CA VAL A 77 -8.67 -14.67 4.99
C VAL A 77 -7.46 -14.42 4.09
N ALA A 78 -7.56 -14.76 2.81
CA ALA A 78 -6.42 -14.73 1.89
C ALA A 78 -5.18 -15.47 2.45
N THR A 79 -5.38 -16.68 2.98
CA THR A 79 -4.40 -17.59 3.56
C THR A 79 -4.12 -17.34 5.05
N THR A 80 -3.50 -16.24 5.42
CA THR A 80 -3.09 -15.95 6.81
C THR A 80 -3.73 -14.69 7.40
N GLY A 81 -4.50 -13.95 6.61
CA GLY A 81 -5.11 -12.69 7.06
C GLY A 81 -6.09 -12.85 8.21
N VAL A 82 -6.19 -11.79 9.01
CA VAL A 82 -7.04 -11.72 10.20
C VAL A 82 -7.98 -10.53 10.09
N VAL A 83 -9.26 -10.75 10.37
CA VAL A 83 -10.28 -9.69 10.38
C VAL A 83 -10.97 -9.65 11.73
N GLY A 84 -10.89 -8.50 12.41
CA GLY A 84 -11.61 -8.24 13.66
C GLY A 84 -12.78 -7.29 13.44
N ILE A 85 -13.91 -7.54 14.08
CA ILE A 85 -15.11 -6.68 14.01
C ILE A 85 -15.45 -6.17 15.40
N LEU A 86 -15.38 -4.85 15.57
CA LEU A 86 -15.80 -4.14 16.78
C LEU A 86 -17.13 -3.42 16.49
N LYS A 87 -18.22 -3.94 17.03
CA LYS A 87 -19.54 -3.30 16.94
C LYS A 87 -19.66 -2.20 17.99
N GLY A 88 -19.86 -0.96 17.58
CA GLY A 88 -20.07 0.17 18.47
C GLY A 88 -21.41 0.13 19.18
N GLY A 89 -21.54 0.98 20.22
CA GLY A 89 -22.75 1.07 21.04
C GLY A 89 -23.91 1.82 20.37
N LYS A 90 -23.69 2.46 19.23
CA LYS A 90 -24.68 3.29 18.52
C LYS A 90 -24.68 2.94 17.03
N PRO A 91 -25.83 3.07 16.33
CA PRO A 91 -25.87 2.92 14.87
C PRO A 91 -24.95 3.91 14.17
N GLY A 92 -24.41 3.52 13.02
CA GLY A 92 -23.54 4.37 12.20
C GLY A 92 -22.85 3.60 11.06
N PRO A 93 -21.87 4.21 10.40
CA PRO A 93 -21.15 3.64 9.27
C PRO A 93 -20.22 2.51 9.69
N VAL A 94 -19.70 1.80 8.68
CA VAL A 94 -18.67 0.78 8.83
C VAL A 94 -17.34 1.36 8.34
N VAL A 95 -16.39 1.52 9.24
CA VAL A 95 -15.03 1.98 8.94
C VAL A 95 -14.08 0.80 8.94
N ALA A 96 -13.35 0.59 7.86
CA ALA A 96 -12.26 -0.37 7.80
C ALA A 96 -10.92 0.31 8.07
N LEU A 97 -10.07 -0.36 8.85
CA LEU A 97 -8.68 0.01 9.10
C LEU A 97 -7.78 -1.14 8.66
N ARG A 98 -6.73 -0.86 7.91
CA ARG A 98 -5.85 -1.90 7.35
C ARG A 98 -4.41 -1.75 7.82
N ALA A 99 -3.79 -2.88 8.14
CA ALA A 99 -2.35 -3.06 8.24
C ALA A 99 -1.93 -4.31 7.48
N ASP A 100 -0.82 -4.26 6.77
CA ASP A 100 -0.13 -5.39 6.18
C ASP A 100 0.69 -6.15 7.23
N MET A 101 1.10 -7.41 6.92
CA MET A 101 1.73 -8.28 7.93
C MET A 101 3.05 -8.92 7.50
N ASP A 102 3.34 -8.95 6.21
CA ASP A 102 4.43 -9.74 5.67
C ASP A 102 5.81 -9.08 5.80
N GLY A 103 6.82 -9.91 5.93
CA GLY A 103 8.24 -9.54 5.85
C GLY A 103 8.83 -9.85 4.48
N LEU A 104 10.03 -9.35 4.25
CA LEU A 104 10.78 -9.46 3.00
C LEU A 104 11.96 -10.45 3.11
N PRO A 105 12.38 -11.09 2.00
CA PRO A 105 13.54 -11.97 1.96
C PRO A 105 14.88 -11.17 1.99
N VAL A 106 15.11 -10.45 3.09
CA VAL A 106 16.24 -9.55 3.32
C VAL A 106 17.01 -9.99 4.57
N VAL A 107 18.33 -10.02 4.51
CA VAL A 107 19.19 -10.24 5.68
C VAL A 107 19.40 -8.91 6.39
N GLU A 108 18.96 -8.82 7.64
CA GLU A 108 19.11 -7.60 8.43
C GLU A 108 20.54 -7.31 8.84
N ARG A 109 20.95 -6.06 8.76
CA ARG A 109 22.24 -5.53 9.21
C ARG A 109 22.12 -4.43 10.26
N ALA A 110 20.91 -3.95 10.53
CA ALA A 110 20.71 -2.92 11.54
C ALA A 110 21.17 -3.43 12.93
N PRO A 111 21.94 -2.65 13.70
CA PRO A 111 22.47 -3.08 14.99
C PRO A 111 21.43 -2.95 16.11
N LEU A 112 20.30 -3.66 15.96
CA LEU A 112 19.19 -3.64 16.90
C LEU A 112 19.26 -4.81 17.88
N PRO A 113 18.89 -4.63 19.15
CA PRO A 113 18.83 -5.73 20.11
C PRO A 113 17.75 -6.77 19.79
N PHE A 114 16.76 -6.39 18.98
CA PHE A 114 15.66 -7.21 18.46
C PHE A 114 15.77 -7.44 16.93
N ALA A 115 16.98 -7.35 16.37
CA ALA A 115 17.20 -7.62 14.95
C ALA A 115 16.82 -9.06 14.59
N SER A 116 16.18 -9.24 13.44
CA SER A 116 15.80 -10.56 12.95
C SER A 116 16.99 -11.46 12.67
N LYS A 117 16.90 -12.70 13.12
CA LYS A 117 17.81 -13.80 12.80
C LYS A 117 17.10 -14.92 12.05
N VAL A 118 15.87 -14.66 11.63
CA VAL A 118 15.03 -15.65 10.95
C VAL A 118 15.62 -15.96 9.58
N LYS A 119 15.66 -17.24 9.25
CA LYS A 119 16.02 -17.75 7.94
C LYS A 119 14.96 -18.72 7.46
N THR A 120 14.72 -18.71 6.15
CA THR A 120 13.76 -19.60 5.50
C THR A 120 14.18 -19.90 4.07
N THR A 121 13.45 -20.79 3.41
CA THR A 121 13.63 -21.05 1.98
C THR A 121 12.68 -20.18 1.16
N TYR A 122 13.21 -19.38 0.24
CA TYR A 122 12.46 -18.58 -0.70
C TYR A 122 12.97 -18.84 -2.12
N ASN A 123 12.07 -19.23 -3.03
CA ASN A 123 12.41 -19.59 -4.42
C ASN A 123 13.57 -20.63 -4.52
N GLY A 124 13.59 -21.60 -3.59
CA GLY A 124 14.60 -22.67 -3.56
C GLY A 124 15.96 -22.26 -2.98
N GLN A 125 16.09 -21.07 -2.42
CA GLN A 125 17.33 -20.58 -1.80
C GLN A 125 17.10 -20.24 -0.32
N GLU A 126 18.09 -20.46 0.54
CA GLU A 126 18.06 -19.97 1.92
C GLU A 126 18.25 -18.46 1.93
N VAL A 127 17.33 -17.74 2.58
CA VAL A 127 17.35 -16.29 2.72
C VAL A 127 17.12 -15.89 4.18
N GLY A 128 17.62 -14.72 4.59
CA GLY A 128 17.15 -14.07 5.83
C GLY A 128 15.76 -13.47 5.61
N VAL A 129 15.02 -13.24 6.70
CA VAL A 129 13.74 -12.55 6.64
C VAL A 129 13.78 -11.33 7.55
N MET A 130 13.25 -10.20 7.07
CA MET A 130 13.23 -8.94 7.81
C MET A 130 11.96 -8.15 7.48
N HIS A 131 11.39 -7.46 8.48
CA HIS A 131 10.43 -6.39 8.21
C HIS A 131 11.16 -5.14 7.67
N ALA A 132 11.66 -5.22 6.44
CA ALA A 132 12.41 -4.14 5.80
C ALA A 132 11.50 -3.09 5.13
N CYS A 133 10.18 -3.23 5.23
CA CYS A 133 9.20 -2.23 4.82
C CYS A 133 8.48 -1.55 5.99
N GLY A 134 8.53 -2.16 7.18
CA GLY A 134 7.96 -1.59 8.41
C GLY A 134 6.54 -2.07 8.72
N HIS A 135 6.08 -3.20 8.14
CA HIS A 135 4.76 -3.78 8.40
C HIS A 135 4.58 -4.20 9.86
N ASP A 136 5.65 -4.55 10.58
CA ASP A 136 5.68 -4.73 12.03
C ASP A 136 5.13 -3.51 12.79
N THR A 137 5.41 -2.29 12.30
CA THR A 137 4.87 -1.05 12.88
C THR A 137 3.39 -0.86 12.57
N HIS A 138 2.97 -1.19 11.35
CA HIS A 138 1.57 -1.05 10.92
C HIS A 138 0.67 -1.97 11.75
N MET A 139 1.08 -3.24 11.92
CA MET A 139 0.37 -4.20 12.78
C MET A 139 0.28 -3.73 14.23
N ALA A 140 1.39 -3.31 14.82
CA ALA A 140 1.45 -2.87 16.20
C ALA A 140 0.58 -1.62 16.42
N ILE A 141 0.61 -0.66 15.51
CA ILE A 141 -0.26 0.52 15.53
C ILE A 141 -1.72 0.09 15.47
N LEU A 142 -2.10 -0.79 14.54
CA LEU A 142 -3.49 -1.21 14.36
C LEU A 142 -4.01 -2.02 15.56
N MET A 143 -3.17 -2.84 16.20
CA MET A 143 -3.50 -3.49 17.48
C MET A 143 -3.72 -2.46 18.60
N GLY A 144 -2.89 -1.40 18.63
CA GLY A 144 -3.09 -0.28 19.55
C GLY A 144 -4.40 0.45 19.35
N VAL A 145 -4.76 0.71 18.08
CA VAL A 145 -6.07 1.29 17.71
C VAL A 145 -7.22 0.40 18.17
N ALA A 146 -7.06 -0.93 18.01
CA ALA A 146 -8.08 -1.89 18.43
C ALA A 146 -8.34 -1.81 19.94
N GLU A 147 -7.28 -1.73 20.75
CA GLU A 147 -7.42 -1.58 22.22
C GLU A 147 -8.07 -0.24 22.58
N VAL A 148 -7.59 0.87 22.01
CA VAL A 148 -8.13 2.21 22.27
C VAL A 148 -9.62 2.29 21.96
N LEU A 149 -10.02 1.82 20.76
CA LEU A 149 -11.44 1.88 20.34
C LEU A 149 -12.32 0.89 21.13
N SER A 150 -11.82 -0.28 21.49
CA SER A 150 -12.55 -1.21 22.38
C SER A 150 -12.84 -0.59 23.74
N GLY A 151 -11.88 0.15 24.33
CA GLY A 151 -12.05 0.86 25.60
C GLY A 151 -13.11 1.98 25.56
N MET A 152 -13.58 2.35 24.36
CA MET A 152 -14.66 3.35 24.17
C MET A 152 -15.81 2.83 23.29
N GLN A 153 -15.97 1.51 23.20
CA GLN A 153 -16.97 0.85 22.36
C GLN A 153 -18.39 1.44 22.49
N LYS A 154 -18.84 1.74 23.73
CA LYS A 154 -20.17 2.31 24.00
C LYS A 154 -20.39 3.69 23.38
N ASP A 155 -19.32 4.43 23.14
CA ASP A 155 -19.33 5.77 22.55
C ASP A 155 -19.27 5.74 21.03
N LEU A 156 -18.81 4.63 20.42
CA LEU A 156 -18.66 4.49 18.97
C LEU A 156 -20.01 4.42 18.27
N LYS A 157 -20.11 5.14 17.14
CA LYS A 157 -21.24 5.10 16.21
C LYS A 157 -20.87 4.24 15.00
N GLY A 158 -21.51 3.07 14.86
CA GLY A 158 -21.27 2.15 13.75
C GLY A 158 -20.34 1.00 14.11
N THR A 159 -19.57 0.53 13.16
CA THR A 159 -18.71 -0.66 13.30
C THR A 159 -17.30 -0.35 12.79
N VAL A 160 -16.28 -0.83 13.49
CA VAL A 160 -14.89 -0.83 13.01
C VAL A 160 -14.52 -2.23 12.55
N LYS A 161 -14.00 -2.35 11.35
CA LYS A 161 -13.43 -3.57 10.80
C LYS A 161 -11.92 -3.44 10.72
N PHE A 162 -11.21 -4.21 11.53
CA PHE A 162 -9.74 -4.27 11.55
C PHE A 162 -9.30 -5.34 10.56
N ILE A 163 -8.52 -4.97 9.54
CA ILE A 163 -8.04 -5.84 8.48
C ILE A 163 -6.51 -5.95 8.62
N PHE A 164 -6.04 -7.12 9.03
CA PHE A 164 -4.63 -7.47 9.02
C PHE A 164 -4.38 -8.33 7.79
N GLN A 165 -3.71 -7.74 6.83
CA GLN A 165 -3.59 -8.26 5.47
C GLN A 165 -2.26 -9.00 5.27
N PRO A 166 -2.27 -10.22 4.69
CA PRO A 166 -1.05 -10.93 4.31
C PRO A 166 -0.53 -10.49 2.95
N ALA A 167 0.73 -10.81 2.67
CA ALA A 167 1.34 -10.83 1.35
C ALA A 167 1.14 -9.53 0.53
N GLU A 168 1.36 -8.37 1.14
CA GLU A 168 1.35 -7.07 0.44
C GLU A 168 2.49 -6.99 -0.58
N GLU A 169 3.67 -7.47 -0.23
CA GLU A 169 4.88 -7.51 -1.06
C GLU A 169 4.82 -8.58 -2.17
N GLY A 170 3.72 -9.29 -2.22
CA GLY A 170 3.41 -10.34 -3.18
C GLY A 170 3.37 -11.74 -2.60
N ALA A 171 2.38 -12.51 -3.04
CA ALA A 171 2.26 -13.92 -2.68
C ALA A 171 3.36 -14.77 -3.35
N PRO A 172 3.74 -15.92 -2.75
CA PRO A 172 4.63 -16.87 -3.39
C PRO A 172 4.12 -17.28 -4.77
N LYS A 173 5.05 -17.62 -5.67
CA LYS A 173 4.71 -17.98 -7.05
C LYS A 173 3.65 -19.09 -7.12
N GLY A 174 2.55 -18.79 -7.81
CA GLY A 174 1.43 -19.72 -7.99
C GLY A 174 0.39 -19.70 -6.87
N GLU A 175 0.57 -18.86 -5.85
CA GLU A 175 -0.41 -18.63 -4.78
C GLU A 175 -1.15 -17.31 -4.99
N ALA A 176 -2.40 -17.25 -4.52
CA ALA A 176 -3.15 -16.01 -4.40
C ALA A 176 -2.91 -15.38 -3.02
N GLY A 177 -2.92 -14.05 -2.92
CA GLY A 177 -2.71 -13.35 -1.66
C GLY A 177 -3.02 -11.86 -1.76
N GLY A 178 -2.63 -11.09 -0.75
CA GLY A 178 -2.76 -9.65 -0.71
C GLY A 178 -4.20 -9.13 -0.64
N ALA A 179 -4.34 -7.83 -0.84
CA ALA A 179 -5.63 -7.14 -0.79
C ALA A 179 -6.62 -7.65 -1.82
N GLU A 180 -6.17 -7.96 -3.04
CA GLU A 180 -7.05 -8.45 -4.11
C GLU A 180 -7.74 -9.75 -3.70
N GLN A 181 -7.01 -10.69 -3.10
CA GLN A 181 -7.56 -11.96 -2.63
C GLN A 181 -8.52 -11.74 -1.45
N MET A 182 -8.17 -10.88 -0.47
CA MET A 182 -9.08 -10.53 0.62
C MET A 182 -10.41 -9.97 0.11
N ILE A 183 -10.38 -9.13 -0.92
CA ILE A 183 -11.58 -8.56 -1.54
C ILE A 183 -12.41 -9.64 -2.24
N LYS A 184 -11.77 -10.56 -2.98
CA LYS A 184 -12.45 -11.71 -3.60
C LYS A 184 -13.16 -12.59 -2.56
N GLU A 185 -12.59 -12.70 -1.35
CA GLU A 185 -13.17 -13.43 -0.23
C GLU A 185 -14.22 -12.62 0.58
N GLY A 186 -14.53 -11.39 0.12
CA GLY A 186 -15.60 -10.58 0.67
C GLY A 186 -15.23 -9.81 1.94
N VAL A 187 -13.96 -9.45 2.14
CA VAL A 187 -13.51 -8.71 3.33
C VAL A 187 -14.21 -7.37 3.52
N LEU A 188 -14.67 -6.73 2.45
CA LEU A 188 -15.42 -5.47 2.50
C LEU A 188 -16.94 -5.66 2.70
N GLU A 189 -17.40 -6.89 2.75
CA GLU A 189 -18.81 -7.24 2.97
C GLU A 189 -19.04 -7.76 4.40
N ASN A 190 -20.26 -7.81 4.85
CA ASN A 190 -20.73 -8.43 6.09
C ASN A 190 -19.94 -8.03 7.38
N PRO A 191 -20.02 -6.76 7.85
CA PRO A 191 -20.85 -5.67 7.32
C PRO A 191 -20.16 -4.97 6.14
N LYS A 192 -20.96 -4.37 5.25
CA LYS A 192 -20.45 -3.63 4.10
C LYS A 192 -19.68 -2.40 4.56
N VAL A 193 -18.45 -2.25 4.10
CA VAL A 193 -17.56 -1.14 4.44
C VAL A 193 -17.96 0.13 3.67
N ASP A 194 -18.01 1.27 4.37
CA ASP A 194 -18.29 2.58 3.78
C ASP A 194 -17.02 3.36 3.44
N VAL A 195 -15.93 3.14 4.19
CA VAL A 195 -14.65 3.83 4.03
C VAL A 195 -13.51 2.97 4.54
N VAL A 196 -12.31 3.12 3.96
CA VAL A 196 -11.10 2.44 4.43
C VAL A 196 -9.98 3.45 4.72
N PHE A 197 -9.28 3.26 5.84
CA PHE A 197 -8.08 4.02 6.20
C PHE A 197 -6.90 3.07 6.40
N GLY A 198 -5.73 3.51 5.94
CA GLY A 198 -4.46 2.86 6.15
C GLY A 198 -3.34 3.86 6.33
N LEU A 199 -2.21 3.41 6.84
CA LEU A 199 -0.99 4.19 6.91
C LEU A 199 0.20 3.35 6.48
N HIS A 200 1.28 4.02 6.08
CA HIS A 200 2.59 3.44 5.91
C HIS A 200 3.63 4.23 6.69
N ILE A 201 4.51 3.54 7.43
CA ILE A 201 5.66 4.18 8.05
C ILE A 201 6.64 4.64 6.96
N ASN A 202 7.31 5.77 7.17
CA ASN A 202 8.31 6.28 6.22
C ASN A 202 9.63 6.55 6.93
N ALA A 203 10.64 5.75 6.61
CA ALA A 203 11.98 5.84 7.21
C ALA A 203 12.75 7.12 6.85
N GLN A 204 12.22 7.95 5.97
CA GLN A 204 12.87 9.19 5.49
C GLN A 204 12.07 10.45 5.84
N THR A 205 11.00 10.31 6.62
CA THR A 205 10.23 11.41 7.20
C THR A 205 10.43 11.37 8.72
N GLU A 206 10.71 12.49 9.36
CA GLU A 206 10.98 12.55 10.81
C GLU A 206 9.76 12.08 11.64
N VAL A 207 10.03 11.47 12.78
CA VAL A 207 9.00 11.11 13.76
C VAL A 207 8.23 12.35 14.22
N GLY A 208 6.92 12.21 14.35
CA GLY A 208 6.02 13.32 14.66
C GLY A 208 5.37 13.96 13.44
N GLU A 209 5.86 13.66 12.23
CA GLU A 209 5.30 14.15 10.98
C GLU A 209 4.32 13.16 10.36
N ILE A 210 3.25 13.69 9.79
CA ILE A 210 2.33 12.98 8.89
C ILE A 210 2.44 13.62 7.51
N THR A 211 2.60 12.79 6.48
CA THR A 211 2.53 13.28 5.11
C THR A 211 1.41 12.55 4.35
N TYR A 212 0.77 13.28 3.45
CA TYR A 212 -0.36 12.78 2.66
C TYR A 212 -0.40 13.43 1.27
N ARG A 213 -1.22 12.90 0.40
CA ARG A 213 -1.52 13.52 -0.89
C ARG A 213 -2.97 13.18 -1.29
N PRO A 214 -3.81 14.16 -1.67
CA PRO A 214 -5.10 13.89 -2.33
C PRO A 214 -4.85 13.38 -3.75
N GLY A 215 -5.67 12.47 -4.24
CA GLY A 215 -5.51 11.86 -5.55
C GLY A 215 -4.43 10.79 -5.61
N GLY A 216 -3.77 10.64 -6.76
CA GLY A 216 -2.72 9.64 -6.95
C GLY A 216 -1.54 9.87 -6.01
N THR A 217 -1.35 8.94 -5.08
CA THR A 217 -0.36 9.00 -3.99
C THR A 217 0.82 8.08 -4.27
N MET A 218 0.55 6.84 -4.67
CA MET A 218 1.54 5.87 -5.14
C MET A 218 1.13 5.34 -6.50
N ALA A 219 2.12 5.01 -7.33
CA ALA A 219 1.85 4.61 -8.71
C ALA A 219 1.20 3.22 -8.80
N SER A 220 0.46 3.00 -9.90
CA SER A 220 0.17 1.64 -10.36
C SER A 220 1.45 0.90 -10.73
N VAL A 221 1.40 -0.41 -10.70
CA VAL A 221 2.41 -1.28 -11.30
C VAL A 221 1.76 -2.27 -12.26
N ASN A 222 2.34 -2.39 -13.44
CA ASN A 222 2.05 -3.47 -14.36
C ASN A 222 3.38 -4.01 -14.88
N ASP A 223 3.63 -5.29 -14.67
CA ASP A 223 4.70 -5.96 -15.37
C ASP A 223 4.26 -6.30 -16.77
N MET A 224 5.16 -6.14 -17.72
CA MET A 224 4.89 -6.43 -19.12
C MET A 224 5.90 -7.41 -19.72
N LYS A 225 5.43 -8.20 -20.67
CA LYS A 225 6.26 -9.04 -21.55
C LYS A 225 5.88 -8.79 -22.99
N ILE A 226 6.88 -8.57 -23.85
CA ILE A 226 6.72 -8.40 -25.29
C ILE A 226 7.56 -9.47 -25.98
N ILE A 227 6.93 -10.28 -26.84
CA ILE A 227 7.60 -11.33 -27.62
C ILE A 227 7.54 -10.95 -29.10
N VAL A 228 8.68 -10.57 -29.65
CA VAL A 228 8.80 -10.25 -31.08
C VAL A 228 9.18 -11.52 -31.83
N LYS A 229 8.33 -11.92 -32.76
CA LYS A 229 8.62 -13.07 -33.65
C LYS A 229 9.54 -12.64 -34.76
N GLY A 230 10.32 -13.59 -35.27
CA GLY A 230 11.25 -13.39 -36.38
C GLY A 230 11.29 -14.61 -37.29
N LYS A 231 12.19 -14.57 -38.25
CA LYS A 231 12.53 -15.69 -39.12
C LYS A 231 14.04 -15.86 -39.12
N SER A 232 14.52 -17.01 -38.62
CA SER A 232 15.93 -17.29 -38.52
C SER A 232 16.62 -17.38 -39.87
N ALA A 233 17.87 -16.90 -39.95
CA ALA A 233 18.77 -17.05 -41.06
C ALA A 233 20.21 -16.85 -40.66
N HIS A 234 21.16 -17.16 -41.57
CA HIS A 234 22.55 -16.82 -41.40
C HIS A 234 22.74 -15.30 -41.39
N GLY A 235 23.45 -14.76 -40.39
CA GLY A 235 23.64 -13.31 -40.19
C GLY A 235 24.24 -12.57 -41.42
N ALA A 236 24.93 -13.27 -42.33
CA ALA A 236 25.44 -12.70 -43.59
C ALA A 236 24.38 -12.63 -44.69
N TYR A 237 23.18 -13.21 -44.50
CA TYR A 237 22.07 -13.23 -45.48
C TYR A 237 20.77 -12.67 -44.87
N PRO A 238 20.78 -11.43 -44.32
CA PRO A 238 19.63 -10.88 -43.60
C PRO A 238 18.37 -10.73 -44.44
N TRP A 239 18.48 -10.61 -45.75
CA TRP A 239 17.33 -10.54 -46.68
C TRP A 239 16.50 -11.84 -46.76
N LEU A 240 16.98 -12.96 -46.22
CA LEU A 240 16.25 -14.23 -46.12
C LEU A 240 15.50 -14.37 -44.78
N SER A 241 15.66 -13.39 -43.86
CA SER A 241 15.15 -13.39 -42.52
C SER A 241 14.09 -12.30 -42.27
N ILE A 242 13.54 -12.32 -41.07
CA ILE A 242 12.97 -11.17 -40.38
C ILE A 242 13.69 -11.07 -39.05
N ASP A 243 14.48 -10.01 -38.86
CA ASP A 243 15.35 -9.87 -37.71
C ASP A 243 14.59 -9.31 -36.48
N PRO A 244 14.23 -10.15 -35.50
CA PRO A 244 13.50 -9.71 -34.32
C PRO A 244 14.34 -8.83 -33.39
N ILE A 245 15.67 -8.86 -33.46
CA ILE A 245 16.54 -8.00 -32.66
C ILE A 245 16.43 -6.55 -33.13
N VAL A 246 16.49 -6.32 -34.44
CA VAL A 246 16.33 -4.99 -35.03
C VAL A 246 14.93 -4.44 -34.76
N VAL A 247 13.89 -5.25 -34.94
CA VAL A 247 12.49 -4.87 -34.65
C VAL A 247 12.32 -4.53 -33.15
N SER A 248 12.90 -5.32 -32.23
CA SER A 248 12.85 -5.05 -30.80
C SER A 248 13.53 -3.72 -30.45
N ALA A 249 14.67 -3.40 -31.04
CA ALA A 249 15.35 -2.12 -30.83
C ALA A 249 14.47 -0.93 -31.28
N GLN A 250 13.78 -1.06 -32.41
CA GLN A 250 12.82 -0.03 -32.90
C GLN A 250 11.64 0.11 -31.91
N ILE A 251 11.09 -1.00 -31.43
CA ILE A 251 10.01 -0.98 -30.43
C ILE A 251 10.48 -0.25 -29.17
N ILE A 252 11.64 -0.61 -28.60
CA ILE A 252 12.18 0.02 -27.39
C ILE A 252 12.27 1.53 -27.55
N ASN A 253 12.86 2.01 -28.66
CA ASN A 253 13.01 3.43 -28.93
C ASN A 253 11.64 4.12 -29.06
N SER A 254 10.70 3.51 -29.76
CA SER A 254 9.37 4.06 -29.97
C SER A 254 8.56 4.12 -28.67
N LEU A 255 8.69 3.13 -27.78
CA LEU A 255 8.03 3.12 -26.47
C LEU A 255 8.43 4.34 -25.61
N GLN A 256 9.67 4.84 -25.72
CA GLN A 256 10.12 6.03 -24.97
C GLN A 256 9.36 7.29 -25.37
N THR A 257 8.73 7.31 -26.54
CA THR A 257 7.90 8.45 -26.97
C THR A 257 6.57 8.54 -26.24
N ILE A 258 6.11 7.48 -25.61
CA ILE A 258 4.82 7.47 -24.92
C ILE A 258 4.81 8.51 -23.80
N VAL A 259 5.77 8.45 -22.89
CA VAL A 259 5.88 9.40 -21.77
C VAL A 259 6.13 10.82 -22.28
N SER A 260 7.04 10.98 -23.25
CA SER A 260 7.44 12.31 -23.73
C SER A 260 6.46 12.97 -24.68
N ARG A 261 5.47 12.26 -25.29
CA ARG A 261 4.56 12.79 -26.33
C ARG A 261 3.08 12.52 -26.08
N ASN A 262 2.72 11.61 -25.16
CA ASN A 262 1.31 11.28 -24.90
C ASN A 262 0.89 11.60 -23.46
N LEU A 263 1.83 11.56 -22.48
CA LEU A 263 1.53 11.89 -21.08
C LEU A 263 1.55 13.41 -20.85
N ASN A 264 0.59 13.93 -20.09
CA ASN A 264 0.66 15.31 -19.58
C ASN A 264 1.60 15.35 -18.37
N VAL A 265 2.89 15.57 -18.62
CA VAL A 265 3.96 15.56 -17.61
C VAL A 265 3.86 16.72 -16.60
N THR A 266 2.97 17.69 -16.81
CA THR A 266 2.73 18.78 -15.86
C THR A 266 1.73 18.40 -14.76
N GLU A 267 0.92 17.38 -14.98
CA GLU A 267 -0.11 16.91 -14.05
C GLU A 267 0.25 15.58 -13.41
N ASN A 268 0.79 14.66 -14.22
CA ASN A 268 1.05 13.29 -13.79
C ASN A 268 2.45 12.82 -14.20
N ALA A 269 2.92 11.77 -13.53
CA ALA A 269 4.12 11.06 -13.89
C ALA A 269 3.78 9.64 -14.38
N GLY A 270 4.56 9.16 -15.35
CA GLY A 270 4.49 7.80 -15.85
C GLY A 270 5.88 7.27 -16.16
N VAL A 271 6.04 5.95 -16.07
CA VAL A 271 7.30 5.26 -16.37
C VAL A 271 6.99 4.08 -17.29
N VAL A 272 7.78 3.94 -18.34
CA VAL A 272 7.79 2.75 -19.21
C VAL A 272 9.25 2.29 -19.34
N THR A 273 9.56 1.16 -18.69
CA THR A 273 10.92 0.61 -18.66
C THR A 273 10.95 -0.77 -19.26
N ILE A 274 11.89 -1.01 -20.20
CA ILE A 274 12.31 -2.37 -20.58
C ILE A 274 13.52 -2.71 -19.72
N GLY A 275 13.34 -3.65 -18.78
CA GLY A 275 14.37 -4.06 -17.81
C GLY A 275 15.24 -5.20 -18.30
N SER A 276 14.72 -6.01 -19.23
CA SER A 276 15.51 -7.10 -19.84
C SER A 276 15.10 -7.37 -21.28
N ILE A 277 16.07 -7.85 -22.08
CA ILE A 277 15.90 -8.30 -23.45
C ILE A 277 16.73 -9.56 -23.69
N HIS A 278 16.10 -10.60 -24.23
CA HIS A 278 16.72 -11.89 -24.46
C HIS A 278 16.41 -12.39 -25.87
N GLY A 279 17.44 -12.72 -26.66
CA GLY A 279 17.30 -13.29 -28.00
C GLY A 279 18.65 -13.54 -28.65
N GLY A 280 18.71 -14.64 -29.42
CA GLY A 280 19.95 -15.08 -30.07
C GLY A 280 20.96 -15.74 -29.16
N ASN A 281 21.73 -16.69 -29.72
CA ASN A 281 22.77 -17.46 -29.02
C ASN A 281 24.15 -17.29 -29.65
N ARG A 282 24.22 -16.76 -30.85
CA ARG A 282 25.46 -16.68 -31.60
C ARG A 282 25.48 -15.50 -32.58
N SER A 283 26.60 -14.83 -32.71
CA SER A 283 26.77 -13.58 -33.47
C SER A 283 26.41 -13.66 -34.95
N ASN A 284 26.52 -14.85 -35.57
CA ASN A 284 26.24 -15.08 -36.97
C ASN A 284 24.91 -15.78 -37.29
N ILE A 285 23.96 -15.78 -36.32
CA ILE A 285 22.61 -16.36 -36.49
C ILE A 285 21.60 -15.33 -36.06
N ILE A 286 20.65 -14.99 -36.96
CA ILE A 286 19.45 -14.21 -36.66
C ILE A 286 18.46 -15.15 -35.97
N PRO A 287 17.96 -14.82 -34.75
CA PRO A 287 17.09 -15.72 -33.98
C PRO A 287 15.65 -15.74 -34.49
N GLU A 288 14.86 -16.71 -34.00
CA GLU A 288 13.44 -16.82 -34.33
C GLU A 288 12.53 -15.92 -33.47
N GLN A 289 13.04 -15.46 -32.32
CA GLN A 289 12.29 -14.54 -31.45
C GLN A 289 13.22 -13.76 -30.52
N VAL A 290 12.67 -12.64 -30.03
CA VAL A 290 13.23 -11.85 -28.92
C VAL A 290 12.14 -11.66 -27.88
N GLU A 291 12.47 -11.85 -26.60
CA GLU A 291 11.61 -11.54 -25.47
C GLU A 291 12.12 -10.31 -24.73
N MET A 292 11.22 -9.40 -24.42
CA MET A 292 11.49 -8.22 -23.59
C MET A 292 10.57 -8.25 -22.38
N MET A 293 11.09 -7.92 -21.20
CA MET A 293 10.30 -7.74 -19.98
C MET A 293 10.53 -6.35 -19.44
N GLY A 294 9.49 -5.79 -18.82
CA GLY A 294 9.55 -4.46 -18.28
C GLY A 294 8.44 -4.14 -17.29
N THR A 295 8.40 -2.90 -16.87
CA THR A 295 7.39 -2.39 -15.92
C THR A 295 6.81 -1.06 -16.37
N ILE A 296 5.55 -0.85 -16.03
CA ILE A 296 4.79 0.36 -16.29
C ILE A 296 4.34 0.96 -14.97
N ARG A 297 4.47 2.29 -14.81
CA ARG A 297 4.00 3.04 -13.65
C ARG A 297 3.15 4.22 -14.11
N ALA A 298 2.05 4.49 -13.41
CA ALA A 298 1.20 5.66 -13.62
C ALA A 298 0.65 6.16 -12.30
N LEU A 299 0.33 7.46 -12.22
CA LEU A 299 -0.27 8.11 -11.04
C LEU A 299 -1.76 8.41 -11.21
N SER A 300 -2.33 8.05 -12.34
CA SER A 300 -3.78 8.06 -12.58
C SER A 300 -4.21 6.80 -13.34
N THR A 301 -5.45 6.38 -13.13
CA THR A 301 -6.03 5.22 -13.82
C THR A 301 -6.19 5.48 -15.33
N GLU A 302 -6.44 6.74 -15.72
CA GLU A 302 -6.57 7.17 -17.10
C GLU A 302 -5.22 7.05 -17.82
N ASP A 303 -4.15 7.54 -17.18
CA ASP A 303 -2.80 7.45 -17.75
C ASP A 303 -2.32 5.99 -17.80
N GLU A 304 -2.62 5.18 -16.79
CA GLU A 304 -2.32 3.74 -16.81
C GLU A 304 -2.91 3.06 -18.03
N LYS A 305 -4.20 3.28 -18.31
CA LYS A 305 -4.90 2.74 -19.48
C LYS A 305 -4.29 3.24 -20.78
N MET A 306 -3.99 4.54 -20.86
CA MET A 306 -3.37 5.16 -22.03
C MET A 306 -1.97 4.56 -22.28
N LEU A 307 -1.13 4.43 -21.26
CA LEU A 307 0.22 3.85 -21.37
C LEU A 307 0.14 2.41 -21.91
N ILE A 308 -0.72 1.57 -21.34
CA ILE A 308 -0.90 0.17 -21.74
C ILE A 308 -1.35 0.08 -23.18
N GLU A 309 -2.36 0.87 -23.58
CA GLU A 309 -2.86 0.88 -24.97
C GLU A 309 -1.78 1.34 -25.94
N ARG A 310 -1.05 2.41 -25.62
CA ARG A 310 0.02 2.90 -26.49
C ARG A 310 1.15 1.88 -26.65
N ILE A 311 1.52 1.16 -25.59
CA ILE A 311 2.51 0.08 -25.66
C ILE A 311 2.04 -1.01 -26.63
N ARG A 312 0.78 -1.45 -26.51
CA ARG A 312 0.21 -2.46 -27.43
C ARG A 312 0.25 -2.00 -28.88
N VAL A 313 -0.24 -0.79 -29.15
CA VAL A 313 -0.28 -0.22 -30.51
C VAL A 313 1.13 -0.08 -31.10
N ILE A 314 2.08 0.48 -30.36
CA ILE A 314 3.45 0.70 -30.83
C ILE A 314 4.14 -0.63 -31.12
N ALA A 315 4.09 -1.58 -30.19
CA ALA A 315 4.77 -2.86 -30.38
C ALA A 315 4.21 -3.64 -31.57
N THR A 316 2.88 -3.74 -31.67
CA THR A 316 2.25 -4.49 -32.77
C THR A 316 2.45 -3.81 -34.12
N LYS A 317 2.28 -2.50 -34.21
CA LYS A 317 2.42 -1.78 -35.49
C LYS A 317 3.87 -1.69 -35.99
N THR A 318 4.84 -1.60 -35.08
CA THR A 318 6.27 -1.68 -35.44
C THR A 318 6.63 -3.07 -36.00
N ALA A 319 6.12 -4.13 -35.37
CA ALA A 319 6.34 -5.49 -35.86
C ALA A 319 5.66 -5.73 -37.22
N GLU A 320 4.42 -5.28 -37.39
CA GLU A 320 3.69 -5.35 -38.66
C GLU A 320 4.46 -4.63 -39.81
N ALA A 321 4.99 -3.42 -39.53
CA ALA A 321 5.76 -2.66 -40.52
C ALA A 321 7.04 -3.41 -40.93
N ALA A 322 7.59 -4.27 -40.09
CA ALA A 322 8.73 -5.15 -40.40
C ALA A 322 8.32 -6.51 -41.00
N GLY A 323 7.03 -6.74 -41.26
CA GLY A 323 6.51 -8.00 -41.80
C GLY A 323 6.43 -9.15 -40.80
N THR A 324 6.32 -8.83 -39.51
CA THR A 324 6.24 -9.84 -38.42
C THR A 324 5.17 -9.48 -37.40
N THR A 325 5.17 -10.15 -36.23
CA THR A 325 4.23 -9.95 -35.14
C THR A 325 4.94 -9.72 -33.82
N ALA A 326 4.30 -8.94 -32.94
CA ALA A 326 4.67 -8.85 -31.54
C ALA A 326 3.46 -9.23 -30.66
N GLU A 327 3.68 -10.15 -29.74
CA GLU A 327 2.73 -10.49 -28.67
C GLU A 327 3.02 -9.62 -27.46
N VAL A 328 1.98 -8.96 -26.91
CA VAL A 328 2.09 -8.05 -25.76
C VAL A 328 1.22 -8.53 -24.63
N ILE A 329 1.85 -8.96 -23.53
CA ILE A 329 1.19 -9.50 -22.34
C ILE A 329 1.33 -8.46 -21.23
N ILE A 330 0.22 -7.87 -20.82
CA ILE A 330 0.10 -6.88 -19.74
C ILE A 330 -1.25 -7.08 -19.03
N PRO A 331 -1.28 -7.33 -17.72
CA PRO A 331 -0.12 -7.62 -16.87
C PRO A 331 0.49 -8.99 -17.19
N TYR A 332 1.80 -9.14 -16.99
CA TYR A 332 2.49 -10.42 -17.16
C TYR A 332 2.56 -11.22 -15.86
N SER A 333 2.94 -10.59 -14.75
CA SER A 333 3.10 -11.24 -13.45
C SER A 333 2.50 -10.44 -12.31
N ASN A 334 2.66 -9.13 -12.29
CA ASN A 334 2.23 -8.28 -11.19
C ASN A 334 1.38 -7.10 -11.69
N HIS A 335 0.35 -6.76 -10.92
CA HIS A 335 -0.53 -5.64 -11.16
C HIS A 335 -1.06 -5.08 -9.85
N TYR A 336 -0.77 -3.81 -9.56
CA TYR A 336 -1.45 -3.04 -8.52
C TYR A 336 -2.03 -1.77 -9.14
N PRO A 337 -3.29 -1.41 -8.85
CA PRO A 337 -3.86 -0.13 -9.26
C PRO A 337 -3.13 1.06 -8.64
N VAL A 338 -3.45 2.26 -9.09
CA VAL A 338 -2.99 3.49 -8.45
C VAL A 338 -3.54 3.56 -7.02
N THR A 339 -2.67 3.80 -6.03
CA THR A 339 -3.09 4.15 -4.68
C THR A 339 -3.64 5.58 -4.73
N PHE A 340 -4.96 5.69 -4.73
CA PHE A 340 -5.67 6.95 -4.97
C PHE A 340 -6.47 7.36 -3.74
N ASN A 341 -6.01 8.39 -3.04
CA ASN A 341 -6.76 8.98 -1.95
C ASN A 341 -7.95 9.77 -2.48
N ASP A 342 -9.16 9.39 -2.08
CA ASP A 342 -10.36 10.11 -2.45
C ASP A 342 -10.23 11.59 -2.04
N ILE A 343 -10.39 12.49 -3.02
CA ILE A 343 -10.09 13.92 -2.85
C ILE A 343 -11.03 14.56 -1.84
N GLU A 344 -12.32 14.30 -1.95
CA GLU A 344 -13.32 14.89 -1.06
C GLU A 344 -13.24 14.30 0.35
N LEU A 345 -13.02 13.00 0.46
CA LEU A 345 -12.77 12.34 1.74
C LEU A 345 -11.51 12.89 2.41
N THR A 346 -10.41 13.03 1.66
CA THR A 346 -9.16 13.57 2.17
C THR A 346 -9.33 15.00 2.69
N LYS A 347 -10.01 15.86 1.93
CA LYS A 347 -10.32 17.23 2.35
C LYS A 347 -11.17 17.26 3.64
N LYS A 348 -12.16 16.37 3.71
CA LYS A 348 -13.07 16.25 4.87
C LYS A 348 -12.35 15.75 6.11
N MET A 349 -11.39 14.81 5.95
CA MET A 349 -10.70 14.13 7.06
C MET A 349 -9.35 14.79 7.44
N LEU A 350 -8.82 15.71 6.63
CA LEU A 350 -7.59 16.43 6.94
C LEU A 350 -7.57 17.06 8.34
N PRO A 351 -8.65 17.71 8.82
CA PRO A 351 -8.66 18.25 10.19
C PRO A 351 -8.43 17.20 11.28
N SER A 352 -8.78 15.92 11.05
CA SER A 352 -8.55 14.83 12.00
C SER A 352 -7.06 14.51 12.12
N LEU A 353 -6.33 14.48 11.01
CA LEU A 353 -4.89 14.31 10.99
C LEU A 353 -4.18 15.50 11.65
N GLN A 354 -4.59 16.72 11.30
CA GLN A 354 -4.03 17.97 11.86
C GLN A 354 -4.24 18.09 13.38
N LYS A 355 -5.38 17.62 13.90
CA LYS A 355 -5.61 17.60 15.35
C LYS A 355 -4.80 16.51 16.05
N SER A 356 -4.43 15.45 15.34
CA SER A 356 -3.62 14.36 15.90
C SER A 356 -2.15 14.72 16.02
N ALA A 357 -1.58 15.39 15.02
CA ALA A 357 -0.14 15.69 14.92
C ALA A 357 0.22 17.16 15.22
N GLY A 358 -0.72 18.11 15.06
CA GLY A 358 -0.49 19.53 14.92
C GLY A 358 -0.55 19.93 13.43
N MET A 359 -1.08 21.15 13.15
CA MET A 359 -1.24 21.59 11.75
C MET A 359 0.09 21.69 11.00
N GLU A 360 1.14 22.12 11.70
CA GLU A 360 2.50 22.27 11.19
C GLU A 360 3.21 20.95 10.86
N HIS A 361 2.70 19.84 11.40
CA HIS A 361 3.25 18.50 11.25
C HIS A 361 2.46 17.63 10.26
N VAL A 362 1.51 18.21 9.53
CA VAL A 362 0.70 17.50 8.51
C VAL A 362 0.91 18.13 7.16
N ASN A 363 1.74 17.52 6.34
CA ASN A 363 2.26 18.11 5.11
C ASN A 363 1.87 17.33 3.86
N VAL A 364 1.62 18.04 2.76
CA VAL A 364 1.43 17.41 1.45
C VAL A 364 2.78 16.94 0.91
N LYS A 365 2.87 15.68 0.50
CA LYS A 365 4.07 15.08 -0.10
C LYS A 365 3.88 14.89 -1.61
N PRO A 366 4.93 15.01 -2.44
CA PRO A 366 4.88 14.54 -3.82
C PRO A 366 4.50 13.07 -3.90
N ALA A 367 3.81 12.69 -4.99
CA ALA A 367 3.54 11.28 -5.26
C ALA A 367 4.85 10.50 -5.44
N VAL A 368 4.80 9.19 -5.16
CA VAL A 368 5.93 8.29 -5.34
C VAL A 368 5.62 7.23 -6.40
N THR A 369 6.66 6.70 -7.04
CA THR A 369 6.51 5.66 -8.08
C THR A 369 6.55 4.23 -7.52
N GLY A 370 6.69 4.05 -6.20
CA GLY A 370 6.37 2.81 -5.51
C GLY A 370 4.89 2.46 -5.68
N ALA A 371 4.54 1.19 -5.51
CA ALA A 371 3.18 0.70 -5.56
C ALA A 371 2.76 0.10 -4.22
N GLU A 372 1.46 0.01 -3.99
CA GLU A 372 0.85 -0.44 -2.73
C GLU A 372 -0.49 -1.10 -3.04
N ASP A 373 -0.73 -2.32 -2.56
CA ASP A 373 -1.93 -3.07 -2.87
C ASP A 373 -3.17 -2.64 -2.08
N PHE A 374 -3.02 -1.73 -1.09
CA PHE A 374 -4.14 -0.99 -0.49
C PHE A 374 -5.04 -0.34 -1.55
N SER A 375 -4.46 -0.04 -2.70
CA SER A 375 -5.14 0.46 -3.89
C SER A 375 -6.35 -0.39 -4.30
N PHE A 376 -6.31 -1.71 -4.12
CA PHE A 376 -7.46 -2.56 -4.41
C PHE A 376 -8.66 -2.26 -3.53
N PHE A 377 -8.46 -1.97 -2.24
CA PHE A 377 -9.55 -1.51 -1.37
C PHE A 377 -10.12 -0.18 -1.86
N GLN A 378 -9.25 0.76 -2.25
CA GLN A 378 -9.64 2.08 -2.76
C GLN A 378 -10.38 2.02 -4.10
N GLN A 379 -10.23 0.95 -4.88
CA GLN A 379 -11.05 0.68 -6.06
C GLN A 379 -12.51 0.29 -5.73
N LYS A 380 -12.79 -0.07 -4.48
CA LYS A 380 -14.10 -0.56 -4.03
C LYS A 380 -14.85 0.42 -3.14
N VAL A 381 -14.12 1.13 -2.28
CA VAL A 381 -14.66 2.10 -1.33
C VAL A 381 -13.76 3.32 -1.23
N PRO A 382 -14.28 4.52 -0.92
CA PRO A 382 -13.44 5.68 -0.65
C PRO A 382 -12.41 5.36 0.43
N GLY A 383 -11.15 5.79 0.22
CA GLY A 383 -10.08 5.49 1.18
C GLY A 383 -9.04 6.59 1.28
N ILE A 384 -8.33 6.60 2.40
CA ILE A 384 -7.15 7.44 2.63
C ILE A 384 -6.00 6.57 3.08
N PHE A 385 -4.88 6.70 2.41
CA PHE A 385 -3.59 6.14 2.77
C PHE A 385 -2.61 7.29 3.01
N PHE A 386 -2.06 7.39 4.22
CA PHE A 386 -1.15 8.46 4.59
C PHE A 386 0.17 7.89 5.11
N PHE A 387 1.22 8.71 5.18
CA PHE A 387 2.52 8.29 5.65
C PHE A 387 2.81 8.86 7.02
N LEU A 388 3.33 8.01 7.90
CA LEU A 388 3.78 8.35 9.25
C LEU A 388 5.30 8.41 9.29
N GLY A 389 5.86 9.44 9.89
CA GLY A 389 7.30 9.58 10.04
C GLY A 389 7.92 8.54 10.96
N GLY A 390 9.02 7.92 10.52
CA GLY A 390 9.80 6.94 11.26
C GLY A 390 11.31 7.28 11.36
N LEU A 391 11.75 8.38 10.74
CA LEU A 391 13.14 8.84 10.82
C LEU A 391 13.40 9.49 12.19
N PRO A 392 14.45 9.08 12.92
CA PRO A 392 14.84 9.78 14.16
C PRO A 392 15.09 11.26 13.93
N LYS A 393 14.65 12.10 14.88
CA LYS A 393 14.81 13.55 14.78
C LYS A 393 16.26 13.96 14.55
N GLY A 394 16.45 14.89 13.61
CA GLY A 394 17.77 15.45 13.28
C GLY A 394 18.68 14.51 12.48
N LYS A 395 18.18 13.35 12.01
CA LYS A 395 18.91 12.50 11.07
C LYS A 395 18.70 12.96 9.63
N ASP A 396 19.76 12.85 8.83
CA ASP A 396 19.66 13.13 7.39
C ASP A 396 18.93 11.97 6.68
N PRO A 397 17.79 12.22 6.00
CA PRO A 397 17.07 11.20 5.25
C PRO A 397 17.92 10.47 4.20
N LYS A 398 18.94 11.13 3.66
CA LYS A 398 19.83 10.54 2.64
C LYS A 398 20.79 9.51 3.19
N THR A 399 21.05 9.53 4.50
CA THR A 399 21.98 8.61 5.18
C THR A 399 21.24 7.52 5.96
N SER A 400 19.92 7.59 6.04
CA SER A 400 19.08 6.55 6.66
C SER A 400 18.86 5.40 5.70
N GLY A 401 18.87 4.17 6.20
CA GLY A 401 18.56 2.97 5.43
C GLY A 401 17.15 3.06 4.82
N PRO A 402 17.01 3.08 3.49
CA PRO A 402 15.71 3.15 2.86
C PRO A 402 14.94 1.84 3.03
N HIS A 403 13.63 1.88 2.75
CA HIS A 403 12.79 0.69 2.67
C HIS A 403 13.40 -0.35 1.73
N HIS A 404 13.14 -1.65 1.97
CA HIS A 404 13.59 -2.81 1.20
C HIS A 404 15.11 -3.01 1.22
N THR A 405 15.81 -2.46 2.23
CA THR A 405 17.26 -2.65 2.39
C THR A 405 17.63 -3.30 3.72
N PRO A 406 18.78 -4.00 3.78
CA PRO A 406 19.30 -4.58 5.03
C PRO A 406 19.52 -3.60 6.17
N ASP A 407 19.65 -2.31 5.88
CA ASP A 407 19.94 -1.23 6.83
C ASP A 407 18.69 -0.42 7.19
N PHE A 408 17.50 -0.87 6.77
CA PHE A 408 16.23 -0.23 7.11
C PHE A 408 16.07 -0.10 8.63
N PHE A 409 15.72 1.10 9.06
CA PHE A 409 15.52 1.42 10.47
C PHE A 409 14.44 2.49 10.64
N ILE A 410 13.63 2.35 11.69
CA ILE A 410 12.68 3.37 12.12
C ILE A 410 12.77 3.59 13.64
N ASP A 411 12.42 4.78 14.09
CA ASP A 411 12.29 5.16 15.48
C ASP A 411 10.89 4.85 16.00
N ASP A 412 10.79 4.06 17.07
CA ASP A 412 9.54 3.63 17.68
C ASP A 412 8.73 4.78 18.30
N SER A 413 9.34 5.93 18.60
CA SER A 413 8.68 7.06 19.29
C SER A 413 7.54 7.70 18.50
N GLY A 414 7.45 7.42 17.18
CA GLY A 414 6.37 7.89 16.31
C GLY A 414 5.10 7.03 16.36
N LEU A 415 5.15 5.81 16.90
CA LEU A 415 4.06 4.82 16.76
C LEU A 415 2.75 5.26 17.41
N LYS A 416 2.80 5.89 18.58
CA LYS A 416 1.59 6.43 19.23
C LYS A 416 0.84 7.47 18.41
N LEU A 417 1.56 8.25 17.57
CA LEU A 417 0.91 9.19 16.66
C LEU A 417 0.08 8.44 15.61
N GLY A 418 0.57 7.31 15.11
CA GLY A 418 -0.18 6.42 14.21
C GLY A 418 -1.48 5.91 14.86
N VAL A 419 -1.39 5.46 16.12
CA VAL A 419 -2.57 5.03 16.92
C VAL A 419 -3.56 6.17 17.06
N ASN A 420 -3.09 7.36 17.46
CA ASN A 420 -3.91 8.55 17.63
C ASN A 420 -4.59 8.98 16.32
N ALA A 421 -3.85 9.00 15.20
CA ALA A 421 -4.35 9.43 13.90
C ALA A 421 -5.45 8.51 13.36
N LEU A 422 -5.22 7.18 13.34
CA LEU A 422 -6.22 6.22 12.85
C LEU A 422 -7.48 6.18 13.74
N ALA A 423 -7.31 6.25 15.06
CA ALA A 423 -8.45 6.30 15.98
C ALA A 423 -9.29 7.57 15.80
N ASN A 424 -8.65 8.75 15.62
CA ASN A 424 -9.35 10.01 15.37
C ASN A 424 -10.02 10.04 13.99
N LEU A 425 -9.37 9.53 12.93
CA LEU A 425 -10.01 9.38 11.62
C LEU A 425 -11.29 8.56 11.72
N THR A 426 -11.24 7.45 12.46
CA THR A 426 -12.40 6.58 12.69
C THR A 426 -13.53 7.31 13.41
N LEU A 427 -13.23 7.92 14.56
CA LEU A 427 -14.23 8.65 15.35
C LEU A 427 -14.85 9.83 14.60
N ASP A 428 -14.01 10.60 13.92
CA ASP A 428 -14.48 11.79 13.19
C ASP A 428 -15.35 11.40 12.00
N TYR A 429 -14.97 10.38 11.24
CA TYR A 429 -15.81 9.87 10.15
C TYR A 429 -17.15 9.36 10.66
N MET A 430 -17.16 8.56 11.73
CA MET A 430 -18.38 8.06 12.36
C MET A 430 -19.28 9.18 12.88
N ASN A 431 -18.71 10.26 13.43
CA ASN A 431 -19.48 11.39 13.94
C ASN A 431 -20.04 12.29 12.85
N MET A 432 -19.35 12.43 11.72
CA MET A 432 -19.77 13.25 10.58
C MET A 432 -20.86 12.60 9.73
N THR A 433 -20.94 11.28 9.72
CA THR A 433 -21.80 10.49 8.83
C THR A 433 -22.95 9.80 9.55
N ALA A 434 -22.97 9.78 10.88
CA ALA A 434 -24.10 9.25 11.64
C ALA A 434 -25.37 10.11 11.35
N LYS A 435 -26.39 9.48 10.77
CA LYS A 435 -27.73 10.06 10.52
C LYS A 435 -28.53 10.09 11.80
#